data_f04997574699948097da34a5b1019900
#
_entry.id   f04997574699948097da34a5b1019900
#
_cell.length_a   1.000
_cell.length_b   1.000
_cell.length_c   1.000
_cell.angle_alpha   90.00
_cell.angle_beta   90.00
_cell.angle_gamma   90.00
#
_symmetry.space_group_name_H-M   'P 1'
#
loop_
_entity.id
_entity.type
_entity.pdbx_description
1 polymer ?
#
loop_
_entity_poly.entity_id
_entity_poly.type
_entity_poly.pdbx_seq_one_letter_code
_entity_poly.pdbx_strand_id
1 'polypeptide(L)'
;MSAFFKARATLESSHFEVPKSSHIALLSQASKSQAQVYALFGGQGANEVYFDELQSLFDIYQPYVEDFLSQASITLVNLANKSTDNGSVYYSQSIDVLKWLKNPETRPDVSYLASIPLSLPLIGLTQLVQYLAFASSCSISPGQLRDSIVGATGHSQGVISAVVTACSNSTQDFTLNAMKALKILFYIGLRGQETFPTLSIEPSIVSDSIEGGEGEPTPMLSVSGLSLKVLEKHVQITNNHLNDSSKIAVTLHNGPRNFIVTGPPRSLYGLVTNLRKVRAPTGLDQSKVPFSKRKAVFSSRFLVVGVPYHSSYLQAATPKVINEDLNNEELWSPSELKLAVYHTETGQDLREIKSSLTQSLVSQIFTQPIYWTKATNFPTTATHAIDFGPGGMSGIGPLTQRNWEGRGIRVLIPGANGKTGSEIYQSTLIREEKWSEKFQPSLVKTKDGKIHLDTPFSRLLGKPPLMVAGMTPSTVKGGFVSAVLNAGYHIELAGGGHYNAKMLRAKVAEIQSKIEPGNGLTLNALYINQRQFTFQLPLWQQMRQELVLFYYY
;
A
#
# COMPACT_ATOMS: atom_id res chain seq x y z
N MET A 1 -16.63 -8.42 21.26
CA MET A 1 -16.49 -7.25 22.16
C MET A 1 -15.97 -7.55 23.59
N SER A 2 -15.78 -8.79 24.04
CA SER A 2 -15.36 -9.06 25.44
C SER A 2 -13.87 -9.37 25.65
N ALA A 3 -13.07 -9.57 24.62
CA ALA A 3 -11.64 -9.85 24.72
C ALA A 3 -10.73 -8.59 24.67
N PHE A 4 -11.24 -7.47 24.15
CA PHE A 4 -10.49 -6.21 24.06
C PHE A 4 -10.44 -5.43 25.39
N PHE A 5 -11.41 -5.63 26.27
CA PHE A 5 -11.50 -4.92 27.56
C PHE A 5 -10.68 -5.55 28.69
N LYS A 6 -10.18 -6.78 28.53
CA LYS A 6 -9.34 -7.44 29.57
C LYS A 6 -7.85 -7.12 29.45
N ALA A 7 -7.38 -6.52 28.36
CA ALA A 7 -5.99 -6.08 28.23
C ALA A 7 -5.70 -4.72 28.89
N ARG A 8 -6.74 -4.00 29.34
CA ARG A 8 -6.61 -2.67 29.96
C ARG A 8 -6.29 -2.70 31.46
N ALA A 9 -6.34 -3.87 32.10
CA ALA A 9 -6.22 -4.01 33.57
C ALA A 9 -4.86 -4.52 34.05
N THR A 10 -3.86 -4.71 33.20
CA THR A 10 -2.53 -5.20 33.58
C THR A 10 -1.36 -4.37 33.04
N LEU A 11 -1.61 -3.14 32.64
CA LEU A 11 -0.56 -2.12 32.46
C LEU A 11 -0.49 -1.27 33.74
N GLU A 12 -0.18 -1.91 34.86
CA GLU A 12 0.42 -1.21 36.00
C GLU A 12 1.78 -0.66 35.54
N SER A 13 1.87 0.67 35.56
CA SER A 13 3.05 1.53 35.63
C SER A 13 4.42 0.83 35.62
N SER A 14 4.84 0.26 34.52
CA SER A 14 6.26 0.24 34.23
C SER A 14 6.58 1.64 33.67
N HIS A 15 7.18 2.49 34.49
CA HIS A 15 7.87 3.69 34.03
C HIS A 15 8.84 3.23 32.94
N PHE A 16 8.47 3.42 31.66
CA PHE A 16 9.43 3.42 30.59
C PHE A 16 10.29 4.66 30.81
N GLU A 17 11.40 4.49 31.54
CA GLU A 17 12.50 5.46 31.42
C GLU A 17 12.89 5.46 29.96
N VAL A 18 12.55 6.55 29.27
CA VAL A 18 13.08 6.84 27.94
C VAL A 18 14.60 6.88 28.11
N PRO A 19 15.36 6.00 27.43
CA PRO A 19 16.81 5.98 27.60
C PRO A 19 17.34 7.38 27.26
N LYS A 20 17.95 8.06 28.23
CA LYS A 20 18.66 9.31 27.99
C LYS A 20 19.72 9.04 26.92
N SER A 21 19.56 9.66 25.72
CA SER A 21 20.44 9.56 24.55
C SER A 21 20.60 8.15 23.95
N SER A 22 19.51 7.47 23.61
CA SER A 22 19.61 6.34 22.68
C SER A 22 19.90 6.89 21.29
N HIS A 23 21.11 6.68 20.80
CA HIS A 23 21.44 6.89 19.39
C HIS A 23 20.53 6.00 18.56
N ILE A 24 19.46 6.56 17.98
CA ILE A 24 18.61 5.82 17.05
C ILE A 24 19.49 5.49 15.84
N ALA A 25 19.79 4.21 15.65
CA ALA A 25 20.74 3.77 14.63
C ALA A 25 20.35 4.27 13.23
N LEU A 26 19.05 4.32 12.93
CA LEU A 26 18.55 4.83 11.66
C LEU A 26 18.90 6.30 11.44
N LEU A 27 18.60 7.19 12.41
CA LEU A 27 18.86 8.62 12.28
C LEU A 27 20.36 8.90 12.31
N SER A 28 21.15 8.16 13.11
CA SER A 28 22.60 8.25 13.12
C SER A 28 23.22 7.84 11.77
N GLN A 29 22.70 6.82 11.11
CA GLN A 29 23.17 6.43 9.78
C GLN A 29 22.66 7.36 8.69
N ALA A 30 21.45 7.91 8.83
CA ALA A 30 20.92 8.91 7.89
C ALA A 30 21.77 10.19 7.90
N SER A 31 22.15 10.71 9.08
CA SER A 31 23.01 11.89 9.20
C SER A 31 24.40 11.70 8.61
N LYS A 32 24.87 10.45 8.51
CA LYS A 32 26.15 10.08 7.87
C LYS A 32 25.99 9.70 6.39
N SER A 33 24.82 9.89 5.81
CA SER A 33 24.47 9.45 4.44
C SER A 33 24.64 7.93 4.19
N GLN A 34 24.69 7.14 5.26
CA GLN A 34 24.79 5.67 5.18
C GLN A 34 23.41 5.01 5.06
N ALA A 35 22.34 5.69 5.42
CA ALA A 35 20.96 5.33 5.16
C ALA A 35 20.25 6.48 4.46
N GLN A 36 19.40 6.17 3.49
CA GLN A 36 18.53 7.14 2.84
C GLN A 36 17.09 6.87 3.24
N VAL A 37 16.55 7.78 4.06
CA VAL A 37 15.25 7.67 4.72
C VAL A 37 14.25 8.57 4.02
N TYR A 38 13.04 8.05 3.80
CA TYR A 38 11.92 8.79 3.22
C TYR A 38 10.76 8.86 4.21
N ALA A 39 9.92 9.90 4.13
CA ALA A 39 8.70 10.02 4.91
C ALA A 39 7.47 9.73 4.06
N LEU A 40 6.54 8.95 4.60
CA LEU A 40 5.26 8.65 4.02
C LEU A 40 4.15 9.14 4.93
N PHE A 41 3.09 9.71 4.32
CA PHE A 41 1.90 10.15 5.02
C PHE A 41 0.68 9.54 4.35
N GLY A 42 -0.22 8.93 5.13
CA GLY A 42 -1.42 8.28 4.63
C GLY A 42 -2.48 9.27 4.14
N GLY A 43 -3.61 8.75 3.70
CA GLY A 43 -4.78 9.51 3.27
C GLY A 43 -6.04 9.08 4.01
N GLN A 44 -7.19 9.38 3.42
CA GLN A 44 -8.48 8.87 3.85
C GLN A 44 -8.49 7.35 3.70
N GLY A 45 -8.79 6.63 4.74
CA GLY A 45 -8.79 5.16 4.75
C GLY A 45 -8.85 4.58 6.16
N ALA A 46 -8.53 5.42 7.16
CA ALA A 46 -8.61 5.11 8.59
C ALA A 46 -9.69 5.95 9.30
N ASN A 47 -10.73 6.38 8.57
CA ASN A 47 -11.72 7.37 9.01
C ASN A 47 -12.48 6.97 10.27
N GLU A 48 -12.56 5.70 10.58
CA GLU A 48 -13.25 5.22 11.79
C GLU A 48 -12.32 5.06 12.99
N VAL A 49 -10.99 5.06 12.78
CA VAL A 49 -10.00 4.70 13.82
C VAL A 49 -8.89 5.74 14.05
N TYR A 50 -8.75 6.73 13.18
CA TYR A 50 -7.68 7.72 13.29
C TYR A 50 -7.70 8.49 14.62
N PHE A 51 -8.90 8.73 15.17
CA PHE A 51 -9.04 9.48 16.41
C PHE A 51 -8.59 8.65 17.63
N ASP A 52 -8.75 7.34 17.61
CA ASP A 52 -8.20 6.46 18.65
C ASP A 52 -6.68 6.45 18.62
N GLU A 53 -6.09 6.57 17.42
CA GLU A 53 -4.65 6.73 17.26
C GLU A 53 -4.18 8.08 17.81
N LEU A 54 -4.91 9.17 17.51
CA LEU A 54 -4.65 10.50 18.07
C LEU A 54 -4.77 10.51 19.60
N GLN A 55 -5.79 9.84 20.16
CA GLN A 55 -5.95 9.69 21.60
C GLN A 55 -4.75 8.97 22.21
N SER A 56 -4.33 7.86 21.60
CA SER A 56 -3.18 7.10 22.08
C SER A 56 -1.88 7.92 22.05
N LEU A 57 -1.69 8.74 21.00
CA LEU A 57 -0.56 9.65 20.91
C LEU A 57 -0.60 10.73 22.02
N PHE A 58 -1.79 11.28 22.30
CA PHE A 58 -1.98 12.23 23.38
C PHE A 58 -1.70 11.60 24.74
N ASP A 59 -2.27 10.42 25.03
CA ASP A 59 -2.13 9.75 26.30
C ASP A 59 -0.66 9.40 26.64
N ILE A 60 0.13 9.05 25.60
CA ILE A 60 1.54 8.63 25.78
C ILE A 60 2.49 9.83 25.74
N TYR A 61 2.25 10.79 24.86
CA TYR A 61 3.19 11.88 24.54
C TYR A 61 2.68 13.27 24.93
N GLN A 62 1.69 13.36 25.83
CA GLN A 62 1.05 14.62 26.23
C GLN A 62 2.05 15.77 26.44
N PRO A 63 3.16 15.62 27.22
CA PRO A 63 4.08 16.74 27.48
C PRO A 63 4.74 17.31 26.24
N TYR A 64 4.78 16.56 25.13
CA TYR A 64 5.41 16.98 23.88
C TYR A 64 4.41 17.53 22.86
N VAL A 65 3.12 17.22 22.97
CA VAL A 65 2.13 17.49 21.93
C VAL A 65 0.98 18.39 22.39
N GLU A 66 0.80 18.62 23.69
CA GLU A 66 -0.36 19.35 24.23
C GLU A 66 -0.42 20.81 23.76
N ASP A 67 0.70 21.54 23.79
CA ASP A 67 0.75 22.92 23.32
C ASP A 67 0.42 23.03 21.83
N PHE A 68 0.93 22.10 21.02
CA PHE A 68 0.62 22.01 19.60
C PHE A 68 -0.86 21.70 19.38
N LEU A 69 -1.43 20.73 20.09
CA LEU A 69 -2.84 20.36 20.03
C LEU A 69 -3.76 21.49 20.50
N SER A 70 -3.32 22.28 21.48
CA SER A 70 -4.07 23.48 21.93
C SER A 70 -4.22 24.50 20.80
N GLN A 71 -3.11 24.80 20.10
CA GLN A 71 -3.15 25.75 18.97
C GLN A 71 -3.96 25.19 17.80
N ALA A 72 -3.85 23.89 17.52
CA ALA A 72 -4.64 23.21 16.50
C ALA A 72 -6.14 23.25 16.83
N SER A 73 -6.53 22.97 18.09
CA SER A 73 -7.91 23.02 18.55
C SER A 73 -8.49 24.42 18.39
N ILE A 74 -7.78 25.46 18.86
CA ILE A 74 -8.21 26.85 18.71
C ILE A 74 -8.41 27.21 17.23
N THR A 75 -7.48 26.81 16.36
CA THR A 75 -7.56 27.07 14.92
C THR A 75 -8.80 26.43 14.32
N LEU A 76 -9.04 25.14 14.61
CA LEU A 76 -10.17 24.39 14.06
C LEU A 76 -11.53 24.88 14.61
N VAL A 77 -11.61 25.23 15.90
CA VAL A 77 -12.81 25.83 16.51
C VAL A 77 -13.15 27.15 15.82
N ASN A 78 -12.18 28.02 15.61
CA ASN A 78 -12.39 29.30 14.94
C ASN A 78 -12.87 29.15 13.49
N LEU A 79 -12.31 28.17 12.75
CA LEU A 79 -12.74 27.87 11.38
C LEU A 79 -14.17 27.28 11.36
N ALA A 80 -14.48 26.37 12.29
CA ALA A 80 -15.80 25.77 12.41
C ALA A 80 -16.87 26.83 12.75
N ASN A 81 -16.62 27.71 13.73
CA ASN A 81 -17.52 28.78 14.12
C ASN A 81 -17.76 29.74 12.94
N LYS A 82 -16.71 30.23 12.29
CA LYS A 82 -16.83 31.08 11.10
C LYS A 82 -17.69 30.43 10.00
N SER A 83 -17.49 29.13 9.77
CA SER A 83 -18.25 28.40 8.75
C SER A 83 -19.71 28.22 9.16
N THR A 84 -20.00 27.99 10.45
CA THR A 84 -21.37 27.91 10.99
C THR A 84 -22.08 29.26 10.91
N ASP A 85 -21.40 30.35 11.23
CA ASP A 85 -21.94 31.72 11.09
C ASP A 85 -22.28 32.05 9.62
N ASN A 86 -21.56 31.43 8.68
CA ASN A 86 -21.86 31.52 7.25
C ASN A 86 -22.88 30.47 6.75
N GLY A 87 -23.57 29.77 7.66
CA GLY A 87 -24.67 28.86 7.34
C GLY A 87 -24.26 27.39 7.09
N SER A 88 -23.04 27.00 7.39
CA SER A 88 -22.64 25.60 7.31
C SER A 88 -23.33 24.75 8.39
N VAL A 89 -23.84 23.59 8.01
CA VAL A 89 -24.52 22.64 8.90
C VAL A 89 -23.62 21.50 9.39
N TYR A 90 -22.38 21.44 8.92
CA TYR A 90 -21.51 20.28 9.16
C TYR A 90 -20.79 20.29 10.51
N TYR A 91 -20.77 21.43 11.21
CA TYR A 91 -20.00 21.62 12.44
C TYR A 91 -20.89 21.79 13.69
N SER A 92 -21.97 21.02 13.76
CA SER A 92 -22.97 21.11 14.85
C SER A 92 -22.42 20.87 16.27
N GLN A 93 -21.28 20.13 16.38
CA GLN A 93 -20.59 19.88 17.65
C GLN A 93 -19.21 20.58 17.69
N SER A 94 -18.98 21.59 16.81
CA SER A 94 -17.67 22.27 16.65
C SER A 94 -16.52 21.30 16.33
N ILE A 95 -15.27 21.72 16.50
CA ILE A 95 -14.07 20.86 16.37
C ILE A 95 -13.10 21.15 17.53
N ASP A 96 -13.53 20.92 18.76
CA ASP A 96 -12.68 21.13 19.94
C ASP A 96 -11.92 19.83 20.30
N VAL A 97 -10.86 19.58 19.53
CA VAL A 97 -10.07 18.36 19.63
C VAL A 97 -9.43 18.19 21.01
N LEU A 98 -8.89 19.27 21.59
CA LEU A 98 -8.21 19.17 22.88
C LEU A 98 -9.19 18.83 24.00
N LYS A 99 -10.41 19.38 23.95
CA LYS A 99 -11.48 19.03 24.88
C LYS A 99 -11.86 17.55 24.77
N TRP A 100 -11.99 17.04 23.55
CA TRP A 100 -12.34 15.63 23.31
C TRP A 100 -11.25 14.66 23.78
N LEU A 101 -9.97 15.05 23.63
CA LEU A 101 -8.84 14.25 24.10
C LEU A 101 -8.73 14.25 25.63
N LYS A 102 -8.95 15.40 26.29
CA LYS A 102 -8.89 15.52 27.76
C LYS A 102 -10.12 14.93 28.47
N ASN A 103 -11.28 14.98 27.82
CA ASN A 103 -12.55 14.53 28.36
C ASN A 103 -13.24 13.59 27.36
N PRO A 104 -12.85 12.31 27.31
CA PRO A 104 -13.34 11.36 26.31
C PRO A 104 -14.86 11.19 26.27
N GLU A 105 -15.56 11.50 27.35
CA GLU A 105 -17.03 11.50 27.43
C GLU A 105 -17.69 12.64 26.61
N THR A 106 -16.93 13.68 26.24
CA THR A 106 -17.39 14.77 25.37
C THR A 106 -17.12 14.52 23.91
N ARG A 107 -16.42 13.43 23.59
CA ARG A 107 -16.06 13.06 22.23
C ARG A 107 -17.30 12.70 21.41
N PRO A 108 -17.44 13.25 20.20
CA PRO A 108 -18.52 12.88 19.28
C PRO A 108 -18.49 11.39 18.91
N ASP A 109 -19.60 10.90 18.39
CA ASP A 109 -19.66 9.55 17.87
C ASP A 109 -18.77 9.36 16.63
N VAL A 110 -18.50 8.10 16.30
CA VAL A 110 -17.61 7.71 15.19
C VAL A 110 -18.14 8.21 13.85
N SER A 111 -19.47 8.29 13.67
CA SER A 111 -20.07 8.73 12.40
C SER A 111 -19.81 10.20 12.14
N TYR A 112 -19.88 11.04 13.19
CA TYR A 112 -19.54 12.46 13.10
C TYR A 112 -18.04 12.65 12.82
N LEU A 113 -17.17 11.96 13.56
CA LEU A 113 -15.72 12.02 13.37
C LEU A 113 -15.27 11.50 11.99
N ALA A 114 -15.96 10.50 11.44
CA ALA A 114 -15.67 9.94 10.10
C ALA A 114 -16.19 10.82 8.96
N SER A 115 -17.06 11.80 9.25
CA SER A 115 -17.57 12.72 8.22
C SER A 115 -16.43 13.53 7.59
N ILE A 116 -16.54 13.78 6.29
CA ILE A 116 -15.45 14.40 5.51
C ILE A 116 -15.01 15.77 6.04
N PRO A 117 -15.91 16.69 6.42
CA PRO A 117 -15.52 18.00 6.96
C PRO A 117 -14.66 17.90 8.22
N LEU A 118 -14.79 16.81 9.00
CA LEU A 118 -14.00 16.57 10.20
C LEU A 118 -12.79 15.67 9.96
N SER A 119 -13.00 14.54 9.31
CA SER A 119 -11.92 13.53 9.15
C SER A 119 -10.75 14.06 8.34
N LEU A 120 -10.98 14.94 7.35
CA LEU A 120 -9.90 15.45 6.52
C LEU A 120 -8.87 16.28 7.32
N PRO A 121 -9.23 17.34 8.06
CA PRO A 121 -8.28 18.07 8.89
C PRO A 121 -7.75 17.24 10.07
N LEU A 122 -8.58 16.36 10.66
CA LEU A 122 -8.17 15.59 11.84
C LEU A 122 -7.21 14.44 11.52
N ILE A 123 -7.32 13.81 10.36
CA ILE A 123 -6.32 12.85 9.87
C ILE A 123 -4.99 13.56 9.63
N GLY A 124 -5.01 14.76 9.01
CA GLY A 124 -3.81 15.59 8.87
C GLY A 124 -3.19 15.96 10.22
N LEU A 125 -4.03 16.34 11.18
CA LEU A 125 -3.59 16.62 12.56
C LEU A 125 -2.92 15.40 13.19
N THR A 126 -3.51 14.20 13.06
CA THR A 126 -2.95 12.95 13.60
C THR A 126 -1.57 12.67 13.03
N GLN A 127 -1.37 12.86 11.72
CA GLN A 127 -0.06 12.72 11.06
C GLN A 127 0.98 13.69 11.62
N LEU A 128 0.60 14.95 11.79
CA LEU A 128 1.50 15.98 12.29
C LEU A 128 1.84 15.77 13.77
N VAL A 129 0.86 15.33 14.58
CA VAL A 129 1.11 14.92 15.98
C VAL A 129 2.07 13.73 16.04
N GLN A 130 1.91 12.75 15.17
CA GLN A 130 2.80 11.58 15.13
C GLN A 130 4.23 11.98 14.73
N TYR A 131 4.38 12.86 13.75
CA TYR A 131 5.70 13.39 13.36
C TYR A 131 6.36 14.17 14.50
N LEU A 132 5.60 15.04 15.18
CA LEU A 132 6.09 15.82 16.31
C LEU A 132 6.45 14.93 17.51
N ALA A 133 5.58 13.98 17.86
CA ALA A 133 5.84 13.02 18.94
C ALA A 133 7.09 12.17 18.67
N PHE A 134 7.28 11.74 17.42
CA PHE A 134 8.47 11.01 17.00
C PHE A 134 9.73 11.85 17.14
N ALA A 135 9.75 13.08 16.62
CA ALA A 135 10.89 13.99 16.75
C ALA A 135 11.23 14.26 18.22
N SER A 136 10.21 14.59 19.03
CA SER A 136 10.39 14.90 20.46
C SER A 136 10.87 13.70 21.27
N SER A 137 10.37 12.49 20.98
CA SER A 137 10.84 11.26 21.64
C SER A 137 12.29 10.93 21.29
N CYS A 138 12.78 11.40 20.13
CA CYS A 138 14.17 11.32 19.73
C CYS A 138 15.03 12.47 20.29
N SER A 139 14.44 13.39 21.05
CA SER A 139 15.09 14.62 21.56
C SER A 139 15.67 15.51 20.46
N ILE A 140 15.01 15.56 19.31
CA ILE A 140 15.35 16.41 18.16
C ILE A 140 14.15 17.29 17.75
N SER A 141 14.45 18.42 17.10
CA SER A 141 13.39 19.27 16.54
C SER A 141 12.80 18.66 15.27
N PRO A 142 11.57 19.07 14.86
CA PRO A 142 11.01 18.70 13.56
C PRO A 142 11.94 18.99 12.37
N GLY A 143 12.68 20.10 12.41
CA GLY A 143 13.68 20.43 11.39
C GLY A 143 14.86 19.47 11.35
N GLN A 144 15.39 19.09 12.51
CA GLN A 144 16.48 18.11 12.59
C GLN A 144 16.01 16.71 12.11
N LEU A 145 14.76 16.34 12.40
CA LEU A 145 14.19 15.11 11.84
C LEU A 145 14.09 15.20 10.32
N ARG A 146 13.58 16.33 9.79
CA ARG A 146 13.54 16.57 8.33
C ARG A 146 14.93 16.44 7.70
N ASP A 147 15.99 16.99 8.33
CA ASP A 147 17.36 16.91 7.80
C ASP A 147 17.90 15.48 7.73
N SER A 148 17.30 14.54 8.46
CA SER A 148 17.58 13.10 8.38
C SER A 148 16.77 12.39 7.30
N ILE A 149 15.89 13.10 6.58
CA ILE A 149 14.99 12.58 5.54
C ILE A 149 15.42 13.14 4.19
N VAL A 150 15.50 12.29 3.17
CA VAL A 150 15.95 12.66 1.82
C VAL A 150 14.78 13.16 0.95
N GLY A 151 13.56 12.64 1.21
CA GLY A 151 12.37 13.05 0.50
C GLY A 151 11.11 12.56 1.20
N ALA A 152 9.96 13.10 0.82
CA ALA A 152 8.68 12.79 1.39
C ALA A 152 7.60 12.68 0.30
N THR A 153 6.55 11.94 0.59
CA THR A 153 5.31 11.98 -0.18
C THR A 153 4.12 11.65 0.71
N GLY A 154 2.93 11.98 0.26
CA GLY A 154 1.72 11.64 0.97
C GLY A 154 0.65 11.11 0.02
N HIS A 155 -0.08 10.11 0.48
CA HIS A 155 -1.22 9.58 -0.27
C HIS A 155 -2.40 10.55 -0.11
N SER A 156 -2.94 11.07 -1.23
CA SER A 156 -4.06 12.01 -1.19
C SER A 156 -3.73 13.24 -0.30
N GLN A 157 -4.53 13.53 0.70
CA GLN A 157 -4.32 14.63 1.66
C GLN A 157 -2.99 14.59 2.40
N GLY A 158 -2.38 13.41 2.54
CA GLY A 158 -1.09 13.25 3.21
C GLY A 158 0.05 14.06 2.56
N VAL A 159 -0.09 14.44 1.28
CA VAL A 159 0.88 15.32 0.61
C VAL A 159 1.01 16.68 1.30
N ILE A 160 -0.06 17.19 1.94
CA ILE A 160 -0.03 18.44 2.71
C ILE A 160 0.84 18.27 3.96
N SER A 161 0.73 17.15 4.67
CA SER A 161 1.60 16.83 5.81
C SER A 161 3.08 16.70 5.40
N ALA A 162 3.34 16.13 4.22
CA ALA A 162 4.68 16.07 3.65
C ALA A 162 5.25 17.49 3.38
N VAL A 163 4.42 18.42 2.88
CA VAL A 163 4.82 19.83 2.67
C VAL A 163 5.12 20.52 4.00
N VAL A 164 4.29 20.34 5.03
CA VAL A 164 4.58 20.89 6.38
C VAL A 164 5.95 20.42 6.86
N THR A 165 6.22 19.13 6.75
CA THR A 165 7.51 18.56 7.12
C THR A 165 8.65 19.21 6.35
N ALA A 166 8.49 19.36 5.03
CA ALA A 166 9.51 19.92 4.15
C ALA A 166 9.82 21.41 4.41
N CYS A 167 8.84 22.20 4.86
CA CYS A 167 8.98 23.64 5.10
C CYS A 167 9.49 23.98 6.50
N SER A 168 9.43 23.07 7.47
CA SER A 168 9.61 23.41 8.89
C SER A 168 11.05 23.28 9.35
N ASN A 169 11.61 24.33 9.95
CA ASN A 169 13.00 24.37 10.45
C ASN A 169 13.07 24.20 11.98
N SER A 170 12.04 24.60 12.70
CA SER A 170 11.96 24.56 14.16
C SER A 170 10.59 24.03 14.59
N THR A 171 10.41 23.80 15.88
CA THR A 171 9.09 23.44 16.45
C THR A 171 8.07 24.57 16.22
N GLN A 172 8.49 25.82 16.32
CA GLN A 172 7.61 26.96 16.06
C GLN A 172 7.21 27.05 14.59
N ASP A 173 8.16 26.92 13.66
CA ASP A 173 7.86 26.85 12.21
C ASP A 173 6.93 25.70 11.88
N PHE A 174 7.18 24.53 12.49
CA PHE A 174 6.33 23.35 12.30
C PHE A 174 4.89 23.65 12.73
N THR A 175 4.70 24.27 13.89
CA THR A 175 3.39 24.65 14.38
C THR A 175 2.70 25.64 13.44
N LEU A 176 3.40 26.69 12.97
CA LEU A 176 2.85 27.65 12.03
C LEU A 176 2.43 27.01 10.70
N ASN A 177 3.29 26.19 10.13
CA ASN A 177 2.99 25.46 8.89
C ASN A 177 1.85 24.44 9.08
N ALA A 178 1.76 23.81 10.25
CA ALA A 178 0.66 22.90 10.58
C ALA A 178 -0.68 23.65 10.65
N MET A 179 -0.72 24.87 11.21
CA MET A 179 -1.97 25.67 11.23
C MET A 179 -2.41 26.03 9.81
N LYS A 180 -1.49 26.35 8.90
CA LYS A 180 -1.77 26.55 7.47
C LYS A 180 -2.35 25.24 6.85
N ALA A 181 -1.76 24.10 7.18
CA ALA A 181 -2.22 22.81 6.71
C ALA A 181 -3.62 22.46 7.21
N LEU A 182 -3.91 22.69 8.48
CA LEU A 182 -5.24 22.48 9.03
C LEU A 182 -6.28 23.40 8.38
N LYS A 183 -5.94 24.67 8.10
CA LYS A 183 -6.79 25.62 7.38
C LYS A 183 -7.15 25.09 5.99
N ILE A 184 -6.19 24.69 5.18
CA ILE A 184 -6.47 24.22 3.82
C ILE A 184 -7.20 22.87 3.83
N LEU A 185 -6.83 21.92 4.70
CA LEU A 185 -7.53 20.64 4.85
C LEU A 185 -8.98 20.82 5.30
N PHE A 186 -9.25 21.76 6.21
CA PHE A 186 -10.59 22.10 6.64
C PHE A 186 -11.45 22.55 5.45
N TYR A 187 -10.96 23.50 4.63
CA TYR A 187 -11.70 23.98 3.48
C TYR A 187 -11.83 22.92 2.36
N ILE A 188 -10.83 22.07 2.16
CA ILE A 188 -10.93 20.93 1.22
C ILE A 188 -12.05 19.98 1.68
N GLY A 189 -12.15 19.69 2.99
CA GLY A 189 -13.22 18.86 3.54
C GLY A 189 -14.59 19.49 3.35
N LEU A 190 -14.74 20.75 3.74
CA LEU A 190 -15.98 21.51 3.63
C LEU A 190 -16.46 21.60 2.18
N ARG A 191 -15.61 22.14 1.28
CA ARG A 191 -15.99 22.38 -0.12
C ARG A 191 -16.18 21.08 -0.91
N GLY A 192 -15.44 20.03 -0.56
CA GLY A 192 -15.68 18.68 -1.10
C GLY A 192 -17.09 18.18 -0.78
N GLN A 193 -17.49 18.26 0.49
CA GLN A 193 -18.81 17.82 0.93
C GLN A 193 -19.95 18.69 0.38
N GLU A 194 -19.75 20.01 0.29
CA GLU A 194 -20.72 20.91 -0.34
C GLU A 194 -20.89 20.67 -1.84
N THR A 195 -19.80 20.36 -2.53
CA THR A 195 -19.81 20.10 -3.99
C THR A 195 -20.44 18.74 -4.32
N PHE A 196 -20.26 17.78 -3.45
CA PHE A 196 -20.88 16.45 -3.56
C PHE A 196 -21.63 16.12 -2.27
N PRO A 197 -22.89 16.53 -2.13
CA PRO A 197 -23.72 16.22 -0.98
C PRO A 197 -23.96 14.72 -0.83
N THR A 198 -24.20 14.29 0.40
CA THR A 198 -24.53 12.89 0.68
C THR A 198 -25.81 12.50 -0.07
N LEU A 199 -25.70 11.46 -0.90
CA LEU A 199 -26.81 10.94 -1.70
C LEU A 199 -27.55 9.86 -0.92
N SER A 200 -28.88 9.93 -0.94
CA SER A 200 -29.72 8.85 -0.41
C SER A 200 -29.63 7.63 -1.32
N ILE A 201 -29.49 6.46 -0.72
CA ILE A 201 -29.43 5.17 -1.41
C ILE A 201 -30.58 4.30 -0.88
N GLU A 202 -31.21 3.54 -1.78
CA GLU A 202 -32.30 2.66 -1.40
C GLU A 202 -31.85 1.62 -0.35
N PRO A 203 -32.61 1.42 0.73
CA PRO A 203 -32.24 0.50 1.81
C PRO A 203 -31.94 -0.93 1.33
N SER A 204 -32.63 -1.41 0.27
CA SER A 204 -32.41 -2.71 -0.33
C SER A 204 -31.00 -2.85 -0.95
N ILE A 205 -30.47 -1.77 -1.55
CA ILE A 205 -29.13 -1.73 -2.11
C ILE A 205 -28.09 -1.77 -0.96
N VAL A 206 -28.34 -1.03 0.10
CA VAL A 206 -27.47 -1.01 1.29
C VAL A 206 -27.39 -2.39 1.92
N SER A 207 -28.55 -3.03 2.18
CA SER A 207 -28.61 -4.40 2.72
C SER A 207 -27.88 -5.40 1.85
N ASP A 208 -28.15 -5.41 0.54
CA ASP A 208 -27.50 -6.35 -0.38
C ASP A 208 -25.98 -6.18 -0.45
N SER A 209 -25.51 -4.93 -0.41
CA SER A 209 -24.07 -4.63 -0.42
C SER A 209 -23.38 -5.07 0.88
N ILE A 210 -24.03 -4.86 2.02
CA ILE A 210 -23.50 -5.31 3.33
C ILE A 210 -23.47 -6.84 3.40
N GLU A 211 -24.55 -7.51 2.99
CA GLU A 211 -24.66 -8.97 2.94
C GLU A 211 -23.64 -9.57 1.96
N GLY A 212 -23.37 -8.89 0.85
CA GLY A 212 -22.34 -9.25 -0.12
C GLY A 212 -20.90 -9.08 0.36
N GLY A 213 -20.71 -8.45 1.53
CA GLY A 213 -19.40 -8.20 2.16
C GLY A 213 -18.66 -6.97 1.62
N GLU A 214 -19.31 -6.14 0.79
CA GLU A 214 -18.70 -4.92 0.24
C GLU A 214 -18.86 -3.70 1.15
N GLY A 215 -19.73 -3.76 2.16
CA GLY A 215 -20.04 -2.66 3.07
C GLY A 215 -21.09 -1.69 2.52
N GLU A 216 -21.32 -0.59 3.23
CA GLU A 216 -22.26 0.44 2.82
C GLU A 216 -21.76 1.18 1.56
N PRO A 217 -22.58 1.34 0.50
CA PRO A 217 -22.18 2.04 -0.71
C PRO A 217 -21.81 3.50 -0.48
N THR A 218 -20.60 3.86 -0.85
CA THR A 218 -20.01 5.21 -0.77
C THR A 218 -19.46 5.60 -2.14
N PRO A 219 -19.02 6.87 -2.35
CA PRO A 219 -18.44 7.31 -3.61
C PRO A 219 -17.07 6.71 -3.99
N MET A 220 -16.48 5.86 -3.15
CA MET A 220 -15.17 5.25 -3.39
C MET A 220 -15.17 3.75 -3.10
N LEU A 221 -14.88 2.94 -4.12
CA LEU A 221 -14.83 1.48 -4.05
C LEU A 221 -13.40 0.98 -4.23
N SER A 222 -12.86 0.30 -3.22
CA SER A 222 -11.58 -0.41 -3.29
C SER A 222 -11.76 -1.75 -4.00
N VAL A 223 -10.89 -2.05 -4.97
CA VAL A 223 -10.83 -3.33 -5.67
C VAL A 223 -9.39 -3.85 -5.63
N SER A 224 -9.20 -5.01 -5.00
CA SER A 224 -7.89 -5.63 -4.82
C SER A 224 -7.86 -7.05 -5.38
N GLY A 225 -6.83 -7.37 -6.18
CA GLY A 225 -6.62 -8.69 -6.77
C GLY A 225 -6.79 -8.75 -8.28
N LEU A 226 -7.52 -7.82 -8.90
CA LEU A 226 -7.64 -7.71 -10.36
C LEU A 226 -6.47 -6.93 -10.97
N SER A 227 -6.14 -7.22 -12.23
CA SER A 227 -5.27 -6.34 -13.00
C SER A 227 -6.05 -5.12 -13.48
N LEU A 228 -5.36 -3.99 -13.74
CA LEU A 228 -5.98 -2.76 -14.24
C LEU A 228 -6.83 -3.01 -15.49
N LYS A 229 -6.28 -3.70 -16.48
CA LYS A 229 -6.97 -4.03 -17.74
C LYS A 229 -8.30 -4.74 -17.53
N VAL A 230 -8.36 -5.68 -16.58
CA VAL A 230 -9.59 -6.42 -16.27
C VAL A 230 -10.58 -5.51 -15.56
N LEU A 231 -10.12 -4.71 -14.59
CA LEU A 231 -10.98 -3.76 -13.88
C LEU A 231 -11.57 -2.70 -14.83
N GLU A 232 -10.74 -2.09 -15.67
CA GLU A 232 -11.18 -1.08 -16.66
C GLU A 232 -12.22 -1.64 -17.63
N LYS A 233 -12.09 -2.91 -18.05
CA LYS A 233 -13.11 -3.57 -18.87
C LYS A 233 -14.47 -3.59 -18.15
N HIS A 234 -14.50 -3.92 -16.85
CA HIS A 234 -15.75 -3.94 -16.08
C HIS A 234 -16.29 -2.54 -15.81
N VAL A 235 -15.41 -1.56 -15.57
CA VAL A 235 -15.78 -0.15 -15.48
C VAL A 235 -16.43 0.33 -16.79
N GLN A 236 -15.85 0.01 -17.93
CA GLN A 236 -16.40 0.36 -19.25
C GLN A 236 -17.77 -0.29 -19.50
N ILE A 237 -17.92 -1.59 -19.18
CA ILE A 237 -19.21 -2.29 -19.28
C ILE A 237 -20.27 -1.57 -18.42
N THR A 238 -19.93 -1.19 -17.21
CA THR A 238 -20.84 -0.47 -16.31
C THR A 238 -21.17 0.91 -16.87
N ASN A 239 -20.18 1.67 -17.33
CA ASN A 239 -20.34 3.00 -17.87
C ASN A 239 -21.21 3.05 -19.14
N ASN A 240 -21.27 1.98 -19.93
CA ASN A 240 -22.13 1.89 -21.10
C ASN A 240 -23.63 1.96 -20.76
N HIS A 241 -23.98 1.71 -19.49
CA HIS A 241 -25.36 1.78 -18.98
C HIS A 241 -25.62 3.04 -18.13
N LEU A 242 -24.66 3.94 -18.01
CA LEU A 242 -24.73 5.14 -17.19
C LEU A 242 -24.72 6.41 -18.05
N ASN A 243 -25.48 7.42 -17.58
CA ASN A 243 -25.39 8.76 -18.14
C ASN A 243 -24.02 9.38 -17.83
N ASP A 244 -23.61 10.38 -18.60
CA ASP A 244 -22.31 11.04 -18.44
C ASP A 244 -22.08 11.63 -17.05
N SER A 245 -23.14 12.18 -16.43
CA SER A 245 -23.12 12.69 -15.07
C SER A 245 -23.00 11.64 -13.96
N SER A 246 -23.06 10.35 -14.30
CA SER A 246 -23.05 9.23 -13.35
C SER A 246 -21.93 8.22 -13.61
N LYS A 247 -21.01 8.53 -14.53
CA LYS A 247 -19.90 7.64 -14.90
C LYS A 247 -18.91 7.47 -13.74
N ILE A 248 -18.29 6.30 -13.73
CA ILE A 248 -17.27 5.91 -12.74
C ILE A 248 -15.91 5.77 -13.42
N ALA A 249 -14.84 5.97 -12.65
CA ALA A 249 -13.48 5.87 -13.17
C ALA A 249 -12.53 5.26 -12.13
N VAL A 250 -11.46 4.59 -12.60
CA VAL A 250 -10.33 4.21 -11.74
C VAL A 250 -9.50 5.46 -11.50
N THR A 251 -9.44 5.93 -10.26
CA THR A 251 -8.78 7.20 -9.91
C THR A 251 -7.55 7.03 -9.02
N LEU A 252 -7.46 5.94 -8.23
CA LEU A 252 -6.27 5.67 -7.45
C LEU A 252 -5.65 4.34 -7.88
N HIS A 253 -4.39 4.40 -8.27
CA HIS A 253 -3.56 3.28 -8.66
C HIS A 253 -2.55 3.01 -7.54
N ASN A 254 -2.99 2.27 -6.51
CA ASN A 254 -2.23 2.04 -5.28
C ASN A 254 -1.16 0.95 -5.42
N GLY A 255 -1.22 0.16 -6.48
CA GLY A 255 -0.28 -0.92 -6.77
C GLY A 255 -0.72 -1.72 -7.99
N PRO A 256 0.00 -2.78 -8.38
CA PRO A 256 -0.27 -3.55 -9.59
C PRO A 256 -1.66 -4.19 -9.64
N ARG A 257 -2.25 -4.44 -8.47
CA ARG A 257 -3.57 -5.08 -8.29
C ARG A 257 -4.38 -4.45 -7.16
N ASN A 258 -4.19 -3.17 -6.90
CA ASN A 258 -4.92 -2.44 -5.87
C ASN A 258 -5.34 -1.08 -6.41
N PHE A 259 -6.65 -0.89 -6.57
CA PHE A 259 -7.23 0.27 -7.22
C PHE A 259 -8.44 0.79 -6.44
N ILE A 260 -8.71 2.09 -6.59
CA ILE A 260 -9.97 2.68 -6.16
C ILE A 260 -10.73 3.17 -7.39
N VAL A 261 -11.98 2.77 -7.47
CA VAL A 261 -12.94 3.28 -8.47
C VAL A 261 -13.80 4.33 -7.78
N THR A 262 -13.95 5.48 -8.41
CA THR A 262 -14.63 6.65 -7.85
C THR A 262 -15.82 7.05 -8.70
N GLY A 263 -16.90 7.50 -8.06
CA GLY A 263 -18.13 7.99 -8.69
C GLY A 263 -19.34 7.85 -7.79
N PRO A 264 -20.58 8.11 -8.29
CA PRO A 264 -21.79 8.01 -7.49
C PRO A 264 -21.96 6.60 -6.88
N PRO A 265 -22.38 6.49 -5.61
CA PRO A 265 -22.46 5.19 -4.90
C PRO A 265 -23.32 4.16 -5.62
N ARG A 266 -24.46 4.58 -6.20
CA ARG A 266 -25.35 3.70 -6.97
C ARG A 266 -24.69 3.15 -8.24
N SER A 267 -23.89 3.97 -8.93
CA SER A 267 -23.11 3.56 -10.10
C SER A 267 -22.02 2.55 -9.72
N LEU A 268 -21.33 2.78 -8.61
CA LEU A 268 -20.34 1.86 -8.07
C LEU A 268 -20.97 0.53 -7.61
N TYR A 269 -22.18 0.58 -7.03
CA TYR A 269 -22.93 -0.65 -6.74
C TYR A 269 -23.25 -1.43 -8.03
N GLY A 270 -23.58 -0.75 -9.14
CA GLY A 270 -23.70 -1.38 -10.47
C GLY A 270 -22.41 -2.10 -10.90
N LEU A 271 -21.23 -1.50 -10.64
CA LEU A 271 -19.96 -2.18 -10.86
C LEU A 271 -19.80 -3.41 -9.95
N VAL A 272 -20.15 -3.30 -8.66
CA VAL A 272 -20.09 -4.41 -7.70
C VAL A 272 -20.91 -5.59 -8.18
N THR A 273 -22.16 -5.38 -8.60
CA THR A 273 -23.03 -6.45 -9.11
C THR A 273 -22.46 -7.10 -10.38
N ASN A 274 -21.79 -6.31 -11.25
CA ASN A 274 -21.09 -6.84 -12.43
C ASN A 274 -19.88 -7.68 -12.02
N LEU A 275 -19.07 -7.21 -11.07
CA LEU A 275 -17.89 -7.90 -10.58
C LEU A 275 -18.23 -9.21 -9.83
N ARG A 276 -19.31 -9.27 -9.07
CA ARG A 276 -19.78 -10.49 -8.38
C ARG A 276 -19.98 -11.67 -9.34
N LYS A 277 -20.37 -11.43 -10.61
CA LYS A 277 -20.57 -12.48 -11.63
C LYS A 277 -19.29 -13.25 -11.94
N VAL A 278 -18.13 -12.59 -11.85
CA VAL A 278 -16.82 -13.15 -12.18
C VAL A 278 -15.96 -13.48 -10.97
N ARG A 279 -16.39 -13.07 -9.76
CA ARG A 279 -15.70 -13.34 -8.50
C ARG A 279 -15.82 -14.79 -8.08
N ALA A 280 -14.73 -15.38 -7.63
CA ALA A 280 -14.73 -16.70 -7.02
C ALA A 280 -15.55 -16.68 -5.71
N PRO A 281 -16.34 -17.75 -5.43
CA PRO A 281 -17.00 -17.89 -4.15
C PRO A 281 -16.00 -17.88 -3.00
N THR A 282 -16.37 -17.22 -1.89
CA THR A 282 -15.54 -17.15 -0.69
C THR A 282 -15.26 -18.55 -0.14
N GLY A 283 -14.02 -18.83 0.24
CA GLY A 283 -13.61 -20.13 0.82
C GLY A 283 -13.40 -21.25 -0.19
N LEU A 284 -13.75 -21.06 -1.48
CA LEU A 284 -13.50 -22.07 -2.50
C LEU A 284 -12.07 -21.96 -3.05
N ASP A 285 -11.26 -22.98 -2.76
CA ASP A 285 -9.89 -23.09 -3.30
C ASP A 285 -9.93 -23.28 -4.82
N GLN A 286 -9.58 -22.24 -5.57
CA GLN A 286 -9.58 -22.24 -7.03
C GLN A 286 -8.53 -23.20 -7.62
N SER A 287 -7.54 -23.63 -6.84
CA SER A 287 -6.57 -24.65 -7.30
C SER A 287 -7.24 -26.01 -7.56
N LYS A 288 -8.31 -26.29 -6.83
CA LYS A 288 -9.11 -27.54 -6.95
C LYS A 288 -10.19 -27.46 -8.03
N VAL A 289 -10.39 -26.29 -8.64
CA VAL A 289 -11.36 -26.09 -9.72
C VAL A 289 -10.68 -26.29 -11.08
N PRO A 290 -11.31 -27.02 -12.04
CA PRO A 290 -10.78 -27.13 -13.39
C PRO A 290 -10.46 -25.76 -13.99
N PHE A 291 -9.33 -25.63 -14.68
CA PHE A 291 -8.81 -24.34 -15.17
C PHE A 291 -9.87 -23.52 -15.94
N SER A 292 -10.63 -24.18 -16.82
CA SER A 292 -11.68 -23.54 -17.62
C SER A 292 -12.88 -23.02 -16.81
N LYS A 293 -13.03 -23.45 -15.55
CA LYS A 293 -14.12 -23.05 -14.66
C LYS A 293 -13.64 -22.14 -13.52
N ARG A 294 -12.35 -21.85 -13.45
CA ARG A 294 -11.80 -20.96 -12.42
C ARG A 294 -12.33 -19.55 -12.57
N LYS A 295 -12.69 -18.97 -11.44
CA LYS A 295 -13.06 -17.56 -11.34
C LYS A 295 -11.93 -16.75 -10.71
N ALA A 296 -11.91 -15.45 -10.96
CA ALA A 296 -10.94 -14.56 -10.38
C ALA A 296 -11.13 -14.44 -8.86
N VAL A 297 -10.01 -14.51 -8.12
CA VAL A 297 -9.98 -14.24 -6.67
C VAL A 297 -9.61 -12.78 -6.48
N PHE A 298 -10.55 -12.01 -5.99
CA PHE A 298 -10.37 -10.59 -5.69
C PHE A 298 -11.40 -10.14 -4.66
N SER A 299 -11.16 -8.99 -4.04
CA SER A 299 -12.08 -8.34 -3.12
C SER A 299 -12.50 -6.97 -3.63
N SER A 300 -13.72 -6.58 -3.32
CA SER A 300 -14.25 -5.23 -3.48
C SER A 300 -14.86 -4.77 -2.16
N ARG A 301 -14.57 -3.52 -1.74
CA ARG A 301 -15.09 -2.95 -0.50
C ARG A 301 -15.26 -1.44 -0.66
N PHE A 302 -16.41 -0.94 -0.26
CA PHE A 302 -16.63 0.50 -0.14
C PHE A 302 -15.78 1.08 1.00
N LEU A 303 -15.18 2.24 0.75
CA LEU A 303 -14.41 2.98 1.75
C LEU A 303 -15.36 3.92 2.51
N VAL A 304 -15.06 4.18 3.78
CA VAL A 304 -15.83 5.16 4.58
C VAL A 304 -15.40 6.57 4.19
N VAL A 305 -15.67 6.95 2.92
CA VAL A 305 -15.33 8.25 2.33
C VAL A 305 -16.54 8.75 1.56
N GLY A 306 -17.19 9.78 2.08
CA GLY A 306 -18.48 10.29 1.57
C GLY A 306 -18.37 11.18 0.33
N VAL A 307 -17.17 11.45 -0.17
CA VAL A 307 -16.91 12.37 -1.29
C VAL A 307 -16.03 11.68 -2.34
N PRO A 308 -16.34 11.84 -3.65
CA PRO A 308 -15.59 11.22 -4.75
C PRO A 308 -14.29 11.97 -5.06
N TYR A 309 -13.32 11.97 -4.13
CA TYR A 309 -12.02 12.60 -4.34
C TYR A 309 -11.29 12.04 -5.56
N HIS A 310 -10.37 12.82 -6.11
CA HIS A 310 -9.56 12.48 -7.29
C HIS A 310 -10.41 12.29 -8.56
N SER A 311 -11.51 13.03 -8.68
CA SER A 311 -12.42 12.91 -9.83
C SER A 311 -12.95 14.26 -10.31
N SER A 312 -13.46 14.29 -11.55
CA SER A 312 -14.07 15.47 -12.14
C SER A 312 -15.33 15.95 -11.40
N TYR A 313 -15.94 15.13 -10.57
CA TYR A 313 -17.08 15.50 -9.74
C TYR A 313 -16.77 16.67 -8.79
N LEU A 314 -15.49 16.87 -8.43
CA LEU A 314 -15.06 17.93 -7.53
C LEU A 314 -14.37 19.10 -8.25
N GLN A 315 -14.45 19.19 -9.56
CA GLN A 315 -13.80 20.25 -10.33
C GLN A 315 -14.23 21.66 -9.85
N ALA A 316 -15.49 21.84 -9.47
CA ALA A 316 -16.01 23.11 -8.98
C ALA A 316 -15.54 23.47 -7.55
N ALA A 317 -14.97 22.54 -6.79
CA ALA A 317 -14.51 22.79 -5.43
C ALA A 317 -13.16 23.52 -5.38
N THR A 318 -12.26 23.23 -6.33
CA THR A 318 -10.92 23.86 -6.37
C THR A 318 -10.97 25.39 -6.37
N PRO A 319 -11.70 26.07 -7.27
CA PRO A 319 -11.76 27.53 -7.27
C PRO A 319 -12.42 28.11 -6.00
N LYS A 320 -13.36 27.41 -5.38
CA LYS A 320 -13.94 27.85 -4.10
C LYS A 320 -12.90 27.91 -3.00
N VAL A 321 -12.11 26.85 -2.83
CA VAL A 321 -11.03 26.83 -1.82
C VAL A 321 -10.01 27.93 -2.11
N ILE A 322 -9.55 28.06 -3.34
CA ILE A 322 -8.48 29.01 -3.68
C ILE A 322 -8.96 30.44 -3.61
N ASN A 323 -10.09 30.78 -4.27
CA ASN A 323 -10.51 32.18 -4.45
C ASN A 323 -11.34 32.70 -3.27
N GLU A 324 -12.27 31.86 -2.73
CA GLU A 324 -13.21 32.31 -1.69
C GLU A 324 -12.62 32.11 -0.28
N ASP A 325 -12.06 30.95 0.01
CA ASP A 325 -11.63 30.57 1.36
C ASP A 325 -10.22 31.05 1.69
N LEU A 326 -9.31 30.96 0.71
CA LEU A 326 -7.92 31.37 0.85
C LEU A 326 -7.65 32.76 0.25
N ASN A 327 -8.61 33.41 -0.43
CA ASN A 327 -8.44 34.71 -1.09
C ASN A 327 -7.18 34.77 -1.98
N ASN A 328 -6.88 33.70 -2.69
CA ASN A 328 -5.68 33.52 -3.53
C ASN A 328 -4.35 33.60 -2.73
N GLU A 329 -4.38 33.37 -1.41
CA GLU A 329 -3.19 33.29 -0.58
C GLU A 329 -2.34 32.08 -0.97
N GLU A 330 -1.05 32.32 -1.30
CA GLU A 330 -0.08 31.24 -1.46
C GLU A 330 0.43 30.83 -0.08
N LEU A 331 0.01 29.66 0.41
CA LEU A 331 0.37 29.19 1.75
C LEU A 331 1.84 28.77 1.85
N TRP A 332 2.37 28.20 0.77
CA TRP A 332 3.77 27.80 0.65
C TRP A 332 4.26 28.00 -0.79
N SER A 333 5.49 28.38 -0.96
CA SER A 333 6.14 28.41 -2.27
C SER A 333 7.04 27.18 -2.47
N PRO A 334 7.30 26.75 -3.72
CA PRO A 334 8.23 25.66 -4.00
C PRO A 334 9.64 25.85 -3.39
N SER A 335 10.09 27.10 -3.26
CA SER A 335 11.41 27.45 -2.70
C SER A 335 11.51 27.27 -1.18
N GLU A 336 10.38 27.19 -0.46
CA GLU A 336 10.34 26.92 0.96
C GLU A 336 10.54 25.42 1.28
N LEU A 337 10.33 24.54 0.31
CA LEU A 337 10.53 23.10 0.48
C LEU A 337 12.03 22.78 0.61
N LYS A 338 12.47 22.38 1.81
CA LYS A 338 13.88 22.04 2.09
C LYS A 338 14.25 20.61 1.74
N LEU A 339 13.26 19.76 1.47
CA LEU A 339 13.44 18.41 0.95
C LEU A 339 12.46 18.15 -0.22
N ALA A 340 12.75 17.14 -1.04
CA ALA A 340 11.88 16.73 -2.13
C ALA A 340 10.53 16.26 -1.59
N VAL A 341 9.44 16.81 -2.12
CA VAL A 341 8.07 16.28 -1.90
C VAL A 341 7.53 15.83 -3.25
N TYR A 342 7.15 14.57 -3.36
CA TYR A 342 6.78 13.99 -4.64
C TYR A 342 5.28 14.10 -4.89
N HIS A 343 4.94 14.60 -6.08
CA HIS A 343 3.58 14.78 -6.57
C HIS A 343 2.85 13.43 -6.71
N THR A 344 1.60 13.35 -6.27
CA THR A 344 0.85 12.09 -6.17
C THR A 344 0.48 11.47 -7.52
N GLU A 345 0.32 12.28 -8.57
CA GLU A 345 0.02 11.81 -9.93
C GLU A 345 1.28 11.51 -10.74
N THR A 346 2.24 12.43 -10.74
CA THR A 346 3.38 12.39 -11.66
C THR A 346 4.63 11.79 -11.06
N GLY A 347 4.80 11.86 -9.74
CA GLY A 347 6.04 11.53 -9.02
C GLY A 347 7.14 12.61 -9.16
N GLN A 348 6.84 13.77 -9.74
CA GLN A 348 7.78 14.88 -9.85
C GLN A 348 7.99 15.57 -8.50
N ASP A 349 9.16 16.15 -8.32
CA ASP A 349 9.48 16.95 -7.14
C ASP A 349 8.70 18.28 -7.17
N LEU A 350 7.94 18.57 -6.13
CA LEU A 350 7.15 19.79 -6.01
C LEU A 350 8.01 21.07 -5.92
N ARG A 351 9.32 20.97 -5.66
CA ARG A 351 10.25 22.10 -5.74
C ARG A 351 10.44 22.63 -7.16
N GLU A 352 10.15 21.78 -8.17
CA GLU A 352 10.37 22.08 -9.59
C GLU A 352 9.12 22.64 -10.30
N ILE A 353 7.97 22.68 -9.63
CA ILE A 353 6.76 23.21 -10.23
C ILE A 353 6.86 24.73 -10.40
N LYS A 354 6.30 25.21 -11.52
CA LYS A 354 6.30 26.66 -11.88
C LYS A 354 4.97 27.35 -11.56
N SER A 355 3.96 26.58 -11.19
CA SER A 355 2.62 27.06 -10.81
C SER A 355 2.53 27.23 -9.30
N SER A 356 1.41 27.78 -8.82
CA SER A 356 1.09 27.85 -7.38
C SER A 356 1.16 26.48 -6.75
N LEU A 357 1.93 26.35 -5.67
CA LEU A 357 2.02 25.11 -4.90
C LEU A 357 0.70 24.84 -4.18
N THR A 358 0.07 25.87 -3.60
CA THR A 358 -1.23 25.77 -2.92
C THR A 358 -2.31 25.24 -3.87
N GLN A 359 -2.40 25.82 -5.08
CA GLN A 359 -3.36 25.33 -6.09
C GLN A 359 -3.07 23.90 -6.53
N SER A 360 -1.79 23.55 -6.71
CA SER A 360 -1.39 22.18 -7.05
C SER A 360 -1.83 21.18 -5.99
N LEU A 361 -1.62 21.48 -4.71
CA LEU A 361 -2.01 20.61 -3.59
C LEU A 361 -3.53 20.39 -3.55
N VAL A 362 -4.32 21.45 -3.72
CA VAL A 362 -5.79 21.35 -3.76
C VAL A 362 -6.24 20.49 -4.93
N SER A 363 -5.66 20.72 -6.11
CA SER A 363 -6.00 19.97 -7.34
C SER A 363 -5.60 18.49 -7.23
N GLN A 364 -4.47 18.17 -6.60
CA GLN A 364 -4.04 16.78 -6.36
C GLN A 364 -5.06 16.00 -5.53
N ILE A 365 -5.78 16.67 -4.61
CA ILE A 365 -6.75 16.01 -3.74
C ILE A 365 -8.13 15.94 -4.41
N PHE A 366 -8.57 17.00 -5.08
CA PHE A 366 -9.91 17.04 -5.65
C PHE A 366 -10.02 16.28 -6.96
N THR A 367 -9.12 16.50 -7.91
CA THR A 367 -9.36 16.12 -9.30
C THR A 367 -8.30 15.21 -9.92
N GLN A 368 -7.05 15.29 -9.47
CA GLN A 368 -5.96 14.53 -10.09
C GLN A 368 -5.91 13.09 -9.57
N PRO A 369 -5.69 12.10 -10.45
CA PRO A 369 -5.57 10.70 -10.02
C PRO A 369 -4.29 10.48 -9.21
N ILE A 370 -4.28 9.40 -8.42
CA ILE A 370 -3.09 8.97 -7.70
C ILE A 370 -2.44 7.80 -8.43
N TYR A 371 -1.13 7.92 -8.69
CA TYR A 371 -0.27 6.83 -9.09
C TYR A 371 0.77 6.58 -8.01
N TRP A 372 0.39 5.83 -6.99
CA TRP A 372 1.20 5.65 -5.79
C TRP A 372 2.59 5.07 -6.07
N THR A 373 2.69 4.17 -7.05
CA THR A 373 3.98 3.62 -7.49
C THR A 373 4.88 4.66 -8.15
N LYS A 374 4.32 5.73 -8.75
CA LYS A 374 5.11 6.87 -9.27
C LYS A 374 5.53 7.79 -8.14
N ALA A 375 4.59 8.17 -7.26
CA ALA A 375 4.86 9.04 -6.11
C ALA A 375 5.91 8.45 -5.16
N THR A 376 6.02 7.12 -5.11
CA THR A 376 6.97 6.37 -4.28
C THR A 376 8.09 5.72 -5.09
N ASN A 377 8.34 6.19 -6.32
CA ASN A 377 9.45 5.69 -7.13
C ASN A 377 10.78 6.34 -6.70
N PHE A 378 11.14 6.13 -5.44
CA PHE A 378 12.38 6.66 -4.87
C PHE A 378 13.62 6.07 -5.55
N PRO A 379 14.77 6.77 -5.50
CA PRO A 379 16.03 6.28 -6.05
C PRO A 379 16.42 4.89 -5.51
N THR A 380 17.22 4.16 -6.26
CA THR A 380 17.72 2.82 -5.88
C THR A 380 18.61 2.84 -4.63
N THR A 381 19.07 4.01 -4.22
CA THR A 381 19.83 4.25 -2.98
C THR A 381 18.94 4.33 -1.75
N ALA A 382 17.62 4.45 -1.89
CA ALA A 382 16.67 4.45 -0.78
C ALA A 382 16.79 3.16 0.03
N THR A 383 16.81 3.28 1.36
CA THR A 383 16.98 2.15 2.27
C THR A 383 15.81 1.97 3.21
N HIS A 384 15.20 3.06 3.65
CA HIS A 384 14.10 3.04 4.60
C HIS A 384 13.05 4.08 4.25
N ALA A 385 11.81 3.84 4.69
CA ALA A 385 10.78 4.84 4.77
C ALA A 385 10.07 4.75 6.13
N ILE A 386 9.65 5.90 6.66
CA ILE A 386 8.86 6.00 7.89
C ILE A 386 7.45 6.41 7.50
N ASP A 387 6.46 5.61 7.88
CA ASP A 387 5.03 5.90 7.68
C ASP A 387 4.48 6.61 8.91
N PHE A 388 4.13 7.88 8.76
CA PHE A 388 3.54 8.70 9.82
C PHE A 388 2.00 8.60 9.87
N GLY A 389 1.43 7.52 9.36
CA GLY A 389 0.03 7.15 9.54
C GLY A 389 -1.02 8.07 8.90
N PRO A 390 -2.24 8.04 9.43
CA PRO A 390 -2.77 7.04 10.36
C PRO A 390 -3.07 5.69 9.71
N GLY A 391 -3.41 4.72 10.54
CA GLY A 391 -3.86 3.40 10.09
C GLY A 391 -2.91 2.25 10.42
N GLY A 392 -1.72 2.53 10.91
CA GLY A 392 -0.77 1.51 11.37
C GLY A 392 -0.57 0.38 10.36
N MET A 393 -0.81 -0.87 10.77
CA MET A 393 -0.68 -2.06 9.90
C MET A 393 -1.74 -2.17 8.80
N SER A 394 -2.78 -1.33 8.82
CA SER A 394 -3.80 -1.21 7.76
C SER A 394 -3.61 0.03 6.89
N GLY A 395 -2.62 0.86 7.21
CA GLY A 395 -2.31 2.13 6.53
C GLY A 395 -1.52 1.97 5.24
N ILE A 396 -0.92 3.08 4.82
CA ILE A 396 -0.19 3.18 3.55
C ILE A 396 1.15 2.44 3.58
N GLY A 397 1.78 2.30 4.75
CA GLY A 397 3.08 1.65 4.90
C GLY A 397 3.11 0.21 4.43
N PRO A 398 2.25 -0.70 4.92
CA PRO A 398 2.22 -2.09 4.47
C PRO A 398 1.88 -2.25 2.98
N LEU A 399 1.07 -1.36 2.44
CA LEU A 399 0.76 -1.33 1.00
C LEU A 399 2.01 -0.94 0.20
N THR A 400 2.74 0.08 0.67
CA THR A 400 3.97 0.54 0.04
C THR A 400 5.08 -0.51 0.14
N GLN A 401 5.22 -1.18 1.29
CA GLN A 401 6.18 -2.27 1.47
C GLN A 401 5.96 -3.39 0.42
N ARG A 402 4.70 -3.77 0.16
CA ARG A 402 4.37 -4.76 -0.88
C ARG A 402 4.74 -4.28 -2.29
N ASN A 403 4.56 -2.99 -2.59
CA ASN A 403 4.96 -2.43 -3.89
C ASN A 403 6.49 -2.37 -4.05
N TRP A 404 7.23 -2.39 -2.95
CA TRP A 404 8.70 -2.34 -2.92
C TRP A 404 9.37 -3.69 -2.66
N GLU A 405 8.60 -4.76 -2.67
CA GLU A 405 9.15 -6.10 -2.46
C GLU A 405 10.34 -6.36 -3.39
N GLY A 406 11.46 -6.78 -2.81
CA GLY A 406 12.72 -7.02 -3.52
C GLY A 406 13.56 -5.76 -3.84
N ARG A 407 13.09 -4.53 -3.55
CA ARG A 407 13.86 -3.30 -3.80
C ARG A 407 14.89 -2.98 -2.71
N GLY A 408 14.85 -3.65 -1.58
CA GLY A 408 15.74 -3.39 -0.44
C GLY A 408 15.36 -2.17 0.37
N ILE A 409 14.10 -1.71 0.29
CA ILE A 409 13.58 -0.57 1.05
C ILE A 409 12.66 -1.13 2.15
N ARG A 410 12.99 -0.82 3.40
CA ARG A 410 12.21 -1.23 4.57
C ARG A 410 11.27 -0.12 5.01
N VAL A 411 9.99 -0.44 5.22
CA VAL A 411 9.01 0.51 5.77
C VAL A 411 8.89 0.30 7.27
N LEU A 412 9.07 1.38 8.03
CA LEU A 412 8.91 1.43 9.48
C LEU A 412 7.61 2.17 9.82
N ILE A 413 6.83 1.64 10.74
CA ILE A 413 5.55 2.18 11.17
C ILE A 413 5.65 2.52 12.65
N PRO A 414 5.86 3.80 13.03
CA PRO A 414 5.88 4.24 14.41
C PRO A 414 4.55 3.89 15.11
N GLY A 415 4.61 3.50 16.37
CA GLY A 415 3.40 3.19 17.15
C GLY A 415 2.71 1.86 16.80
N ALA A 416 3.16 1.13 15.78
CA ALA A 416 2.62 -0.19 15.47
C ALA A 416 3.10 -1.21 16.50
N ASN A 417 2.18 -1.64 17.37
CA ASN A 417 2.48 -2.64 18.38
C ASN A 417 3.12 -3.90 17.75
N GLY A 418 4.42 -4.07 17.99
CA GLY A 418 5.10 -5.35 17.91
C GLY A 418 5.78 -5.74 16.60
N LYS A 419 5.73 -4.97 15.48
CA LYS A 419 6.39 -5.44 14.24
C LYS A 419 7.52 -4.55 13.71
N THR A 420 7.33 -3.26 13.61
CA THR A 420 8.39 -2.35 13.11
C THR A 420 8.63 -1.14 14.01
N GLY A 421 7.70 -0.79 14.88
CA GLY A 421 7.84 0.36 15.79
C GLY A 421 9.04 0.23 16.74
N SER A 422 9.30 -0.97 17.25
CA SER A 422 10.46 -1.24 18.13
C SER A 422 11.80 -1.17 17.40
N GLU A 423 11.83 -1.39 16.09
CA GLU A 423 13.06 -1.35 15.29
C GLU A 423 13.66 0.05 15.20
N ILE A 424 12.84 1.08 15.33
CA ILE A 424 13.28 2.47 15.31
C ILE A 424 14.27 2.75 16.45
N TYR A 425 14.07 2.10 17.59
CA TYR A 425 14.87 2.29 18.81
C TYR A 425 16.00 1.27 18.99
N GLN A 426 16.22 0.40 18.00
CA GLN A 426 17.30 -0.59 18.07
C GLN A 426 18.67 0.04 17.82
N SER A 427 19.71 -0.52 18.44
CA SER A 427 21.10 -0.11 18.25
C SER A 427 21.68 -0.55 16.91
N THR A 428 21.07 -1.54 16.28
CA THR A 428 21.50 -2.06 14.97
C THR A 428 20.38 -1.87 13.95
N LEU A 429 20.77 -1.38 12.77
CA LEU A 429 19.83 -1.15 11.68
C LEU A 429 19.52 -2.46 10.94
N ILE A 430 18.24 -2.79 10.83
CA ILE A 430 17.77 -3.90 9.99
C ILE A 430 17.59 -3.38 8.57
N ARG A 431 18.17 -4.07 7.58
CA ARG A 431 18.06 -3.75 6.16
C ARG A 431 17.30 -4.84 5.42
N GLU A 432 16.54 -4.44 4.43
CA GLU A 432 15.97 -5.36 3.47
C GLU A 432 17.02 -5.76 2.42
N GLU A 433 16.97 -7.01 1.98
CA GLU A 433 17.83 -7.48 0.90
C GLU A 433 17.25 -7.09 -0.46
N LYS A 434 18.07 -6.54 -1.33
CA LYS A 434 17.68 -6.34 -2.72
C LYS A 434 17.75 -7.66 -3.48
N TRP A 435 16.68 -8.00 -4.18
CA TRP A 435 16.67 -9.23 -4.98
C TRP A 435 17.71 -9.20 -6.11
N SER A 436 17.99 -8.02 -6.67
CA SER A 436 19.05 -7.82 -7.66
C SER A 436 20.45 -8.14 -7.11
N GLU A 437 20.69 -7.96 -5.82
CA GLU A 437 21.95 -8.32 -5.16
C GLU A 437 21.95 -9.78 -4.71
N LYS A 438 20.85 -10.22 -4.07
CA LYS A 438 20.68 -11.59 -3.55
C LYS A 438 20.72 -12.66 -4.63
N PHE A 439 20.09 -12.40 -5.77
CA PHE A 439 19.95 -13.35 -6.88
C PHE A 439 20.76 -12.96 -8.10
N GLN A 440 21.71 -12.04 -7.95
CA GLN A 440 22.59 -11.62 -9.04
C GLN A 440 23.37 -12.80 -9.60
N PRO A 441 23.31 -13.05 -10.92
CA PRO A 441 24.19 -14.01 -11.56
C PRO A 441 25.64 -13.57 -11.47
N SER A 442 26.55 -14.49 -11.20
CA SER A 442 27.99 -14.22 -11.19
C SER A 442 28.74 -15.18 -12.11
N LEU A 443 29.84 -14.71 -12.69
CA LEU A 443 30.75 -15.56 -13.47
C LEU A 443 31.81 -16.14 -12.54
N VAL A 444 31.90 -17.47 -12.51
CA VAL A 444 32.87 -18.19 -11.70
C VAL A 444 33.83 -18.94 -12.63
N LYS A 445 35.14 -18.73 -12.46
CA LYS A 445 36.17 -19.48 -13.16
C LYS A 445 36.57 -20.71 -12.33
N THR A 446 36.39 -21.88 -12.89
CA THR A 446 36.76 -23.14 -12.26
C THR A 446 38.26 -23.38 -12.32
N LYS A 447 38.79 -24.36 -11.56
CA LYS A 447 40.21 -24.67 -11.49
C LYS A 447 40.77 -25.13 -12.84
N ASP A 448 39.93 -25.73 -13.69
CA ASP A 448 40.26 -26.14 -15.06
C ASP A 448 40.16 -25.01 -16.10
N GLY A 449 39.93 -23.79 -15.64
CA GLY A 449 39.91 -22.58 -16.46
C GLY A 449 38.58 -22.29 -17.16
N LYS A 450 37.56 -23.14 -17.00
CA LYS A 450 36.22 -22.91 -17.58
C LYS A 450 35.49 -21.82 -16.83
N ILE A 451 34.67 -21.07 -17.55
CA ILE A 451 33.81 -20.03 -16.98
C ILE A 451 32.37 -20.56 -16.89
N HIS A 452 31.80 -20.50 -15.71
CA HIS A 452 30.43 -20.89 -15.44
C HIS A 452 29.62 -19.70 -14.95
N LEU A 453 28.33 -19.68 -15.30
CA LEU A 453 27.36 -18.76 -14.75
C LEU A 453 26.82 -19.36 -13.43
N ASP A 454 27.16 -18.74 -12.32
CA ASP A 454 26.70 -19.14 -10.99
C ASP A 454 25.40 -18.41 -10.65
N THR A 455 24.36 -19.19 -10.36
CA THR A 455 23.05 -18.75 -9.93
C THR A 455 22.50 -19.76 -8.92
N PRO A 456 21.47 -19.41 -8.09
CA PRO A 456 20.78 -20.41 -7.28
C PRO A 456 20.27 -21.60 -8.10
N PHE A 457 19.82 -21.35 -9.34
CA PHE A 457 19.34 -22.38 -10.24
C PHE A 457 20.45 -23.29 -10.76
N SER A 458 21.60 -22.73 -11.16
CA SER A 458 22.75 -23.54 -11.59
C SER A 458 23.30 -24.40 -10.45
N ARG A 459 23.35 -23.88 -9.23
CA ARG A 459 23.75 -24.63 -8.03
C ARG A 459 22.79 -25.78 -7.71
N LEU A 460 21.45 -25.52 -7.83
CA LEU A 460 20.44 -26.56 -7.63
C LEU A 460 20.56 -27.69 -8.64
N LEU A 461 20.77 -27.36 -9.92
CA LEU A 461 20.84 -28.35 -10.99
C LEU A 461 22.23 -29.05 -11.07
N GLY A 462 23.27 -28.43 -10.50
CA GLY A 462 24.67 -28.86 -10.76
C GLY A 462 25.08 -28.69 -12.23
N LYS A 463 24.41 -27.83 -12.99
CA LYS A 463 24.55 -27.63 -14.44
C LYS A 463 24.39 -26.14 -14.78
N PRO A 464 24.75 -25.71 -16.02
CA PRO A 464 24.45 -24.38 -16.49
C PRO A 464 22.95 -24.04 -16.30
N PRO A 465 22.58 -22.79 -16.00
CA PRO A 465 21.17 -22.39 -15.74
C PRO A 465 20.38 -22.24 -17.05
N LEU A 466 20.47 -23.26 -17.89
CA LEU A 466 19.74 -23.38 -19.16
C LEU A 466 18.93 -24.67 -19.13
N MET A 467 17.67 -24.58 -19.47
CA MET A 467 16.75 -25.70 -19.46
C MET A 467 15.94 -25.76 -20.74
N VAL A 468 15.84 -26.93 -21.33
CA VAL A 468 14.90 -27.19 -22.42
C VAL A 468 13.54 -27.54 -21.79
N ALA A 469 12.55 -26.70 -22.04
CA ALA A 469 11.21 -26.88 -21.50
C ALA A 469 10.51 -28.13 -22.04
N GLY A 470 9.62 -28.71 -21.23
CA GLY A 470 8.79 -29.85 -21.61
C GLY A 470 7.74 -29.46 -22.66
N MET A 471 7.98 -29.84 -23.90
CA MET A 471 7.10 -29.54 -25.05
C MET A 471 6.71 -30.79 -25.82
N THR A 472 5.43 -31.08 -25.92
CA THR A 472 4.91 -32.11 -26.81
C THR A 472 4.77 -31.53 -28.24
N PRO A 473 5.25 -32.19 -29.29
CA PRO A 473 5.79 -33.55 -29.34
C PRO A 473 7.33 -33.67 -29.22
N SER A 474 8.05 -32.59 -29.03
CA SER A 474 9.53 -32.57 -29.16
C SER A 474 10.23 -33.31 -28.01
N THR A 475 9.94 -32.94 -26.74
CA THR A 475 10.65 -33.48 -25.57
C THR A 475 9.98 -34.74 -24.98
N VAL A 476 9.10 -35.40 -25.74
CA VAL A 476 8.60 -36.76 -25.44
C VAL A 476 9.51 -37.85 -26.00
N LYS A 477 10.48 -37.48 -26.84
CA LYS A 477 11.41 -38.42 -27.50
C LYS A 477 12.60 -38.67 -26.60
N GLY A 478 12.76 -39.92 -26.13
CA GLY A 478 13.84 -40.31 -25.23
C GLY A 478 15.24 -40.03 -25.77
N GLY A 479 15.48 -40.23 -27.06
CA GLY A 479 16.77 -39.92 -27.69
C GLY A 479 17.12 -38.43 -27.62
N PHE A 480 16.16 -37.52 -27.82
CA PHE A 480 16.44 -36.08 -27.70
C PHE A 480 16.69 -35.68 -26.24
N VAL A 481 15.88 -36.19 -25.30
CA VAL A 481 16.10 -35.94 -23.89
C VAL A 481 17.45 -36.41 -23.41
N SER A 482 17.84 -37.67 -23.79
CA SER A 482 19.15 -38.23 -23.44
C SER A 482 20.31 -37.43 -24.02
N ALA A 483 20.21 -37.00 -25.28
CA ALA A 483 21.25 -36.20 -25.92
C ALA A 483 21.53 -34.87 -25.22
N VAL A 484 20.45 -34.15 -24.82
CA VAL A 484 20.57 -32.88 -24.10
C VAL A 484 21.18 -33.08 -22.70
N LEU A 485 20.75 -34.13 -21.98
CA LEU A 485 21.31 -34.47 -20.66
C LEU A 485 22.81 -34.81 -20.75
N ASN A 486 23.22 -35.62 -21.74
CA ASN A 486 24.62 -36.00 -21.96
C ASN A 486 25.48 -34.84 -22.48
N ALA A 487 24.87 -33.84 -23.13
CA ALA A 487 25.52 -32.57 -23.48
C ALA A 487 25.76 -31.64 -22.27
N GLY A 488 25.34 -32.04 -21.06
CA GLY A 488 25.55 -31.27 -19.83
C GLY A 488 24.48 -30.21 -19.55
N TYR A 489 23.37 -30.22 -20.28
CA TYR A 489 22.25 -29.29 -20.05
C TYR A 489 21.08 -30.00 -19.40
N HIS A 490 20.13 -29.19 -18.88
CA HIS A 490 18.92 -29.70 -18.28
C HIS A 490 17.76 -29.71 -19.28
N ILE A 491 16.89 -30.72 -19.18
CA ILE A 491 15.72 -30.87 -20.04
C ILE A 491 14.59 -31.56 -19.29
N GLU A 492 13.37 -31.17 -19.59
CA GLU A 492 12.16 -31.83 -19.08
C GLU A 492 11.63 -32.86 -20.06
N LEU A 493 11.31 -34.06 -19.57
CA LEU A 493 10.51 -35.02 -20.32
C LEU A 493 9.04 -34.56 -20.27
N ALA A 494 8.44 -34.22 -21.41
CA ALA A 494 7.06 -33.76 -21.47
C ALA A 494 6.07 -34.86 -21.12
N GLY A 495 5.19 -34.60 -20.16
CA GLY A 495 4.15 -35.53 -19.74
C GLY A 495 3.03 -35.71 -20.77
N GLY A 496 2.78 -34.72 -21.63
CA GLY A 496 1.68 -34.72 -22.59
C GLY A 496 1.70 -35.82 -23.66
N GLY A 497 2.85 -36.42 -23.91
CA GLY A 497 3.02 -37.52 -24.88
C GLY A 497 2.81 -38.95 -24.31
N HIS A 498 2.48 -39.09 -23.01
CA HIS A 498 2.37 -40.37 -22.33
C HIS A 498 0.97 -40.56 -21.75
N TYR A 499 0.22 -41.50 -22.31
CA TYR A 499 -1.22 -41.68 -22.03
C TYR A 499 -1.53 -42.67 -20.91
N ASN A 500 -0.53 -43.42 -20.44
CA ASN A 500 -0.66 -44.36 -19.31
C ASN A 500 0.69 -44.58 -18.60
N ALA A 501 0.60 -45.15 -17.39
CA ALA A 501 1.77 -45.37 -16.52
C ALA A 501 2.84 -46.27 -17.15
N LYS A 502 2.41 -47.32 -17.90
CA LYS A 502 3.35 -48.26 -18.56
C LYS A 502 4.19 -47.55 -19.61
N MET A 503 3.58 -46.71 -20.44
CA MET A 503 4.31 -45.93 -21.46
C MET A 503 5.31 -44.96 -20.84
N LEU A 504 4.90 -44.25 -19.78
CA LEU A 504 5.80 -43.31 -19.10
C LEU A 504 6.96 -44.03 -18.42
N ARG A 505 6.73 -45.15 -17.72
CA ARG A 505 7.80 -45.95 -17.12
C ARG A 505 8.80 -46.48 -18.19
N ALA A 506 8.29 -46.99 -19.30
CA ALA A 506 9.14 -47.46 -20.39
C ALA A 506 10.00 -46.34 -20.99
N LYS A 507 9.43 -45.12 -21.11
CA LYS A 507 10.17 -43.97 -21.63
C LYS A 507 11.23 -43.48 -20.65
N VAL A 508 10.94 -43.45 -19.37
CA VAL A 508 11.92 -43.10 -18.33
C VAL A 508 13.07 -44.12 -18.33
N ALA A 509 12.75 -45.42 -18.37
CA ALA A 509 13.78 -46.50 -18.45
C ALA A 509 14.63 -46.39 -19.71
N GLU A 510 14.04 -46.09 -20.88
CA GLU A 510 14.77 -45.82 -22.12
C GLU A 510 15.77 -44.67 -21.95
N ILE A 511 15.35 -43.55 -21.34
CA ILE A 511 16.24 -42.40 -21.14
C ILE A 511 17.34 -42.74 -20.16
N GLN A 512 17.04 -43.40 -19.06
CA GLN A 512 18.01 -43.79 -18.05
C GLN A 512 19.09 -44.73 -18.58
N SER A 513 18.74 -45.63 -19.52
CA SER A 513 19.72 -46.49 -20.15
C SER A 513 20.70 -45.79 -21.11
N LYS A 514 20.42 -44.51 -21.44
CA LYS A 514 21.18 -43.72 -22.43
C LYS A 514 21.90 -42.53 -21.83
N ILE A 515 21.58 -42.15 -20.59
CA ILE A 515 22.22 -40.99 -19.94
C ILE A 515 23.41 -41.41 -19.10
N GLU A 516 24.40 -40.50 -18.98
CA GLU A 516 25.56 -40.70 -18.13
C GLU A 516 25.15 -40.83 -16.65
N PRO A 517 25.84 -41.68 -15.87
CA PRO A 517 25.62 -41.81 -14.44
C PRO A 517 25.68 -40.44 -13.72
N GLY A 518 24.75 -40.20 -12.84
CA GLY A 518 24.65 -38.92 -12.11
C GLY A 518 23.78 -37.85 -12.77
N ASN A 519 23.34 -38.06 -14.02
CA ASN A 519 22.34 -37.15 -14.62
C ASN A 519 20.93 -37.43 -14.11
N GLY A 520 20.30 -36.40 -13.52
CA GLY A 520 18.90 -36.44 -13.12
C GLY A 520 17.95 -36.11 -14.29
N LEU A 521 16.74 -36.69 -14.26
CA LEU A 521 15.66 -36.41 -15.21
C LEU A 521 14.55 -35.63 -14.55
N THR A 522 14.13 -34.53 -15.15
CA THR A 522 12.96 -33.79 -14.73
C THR A 522 11.73 -34.19 -15.56
N LEU A 523 10.59 -34.34 -14.89
CA LEU A 523 9.32 -34.70 -15.52
C LEU A 523 8.39 -33.49 -15.52
N ASN A 524 7.87 -33.16 -16.70
CA ASN A 524 6.92 -32.06 -16.86
C ASN A 524 5.49 -32.58 -16.76
N ALA A 525 4.69 -32.02 -15.85
CA ALA A 525 3.31 -32.37 -15.64
C ALA A 525 2.37 -31.47 -16.45
N LEU A 526 1.49 -32.06 -17.22
CA LEU A 526 0.44 -31.29 -17.88
C LEU A 526 -0.78 -31.17 -16.96
N TYR A 527 -0.76 -30.21 -16.03
CA TYR A 527 -1.83 -29.99 -15.03
C TYR A 527 -3.21 -29.73 -15.67
N ILE A 528 -3.26 -29.07 -16.83
CA ILE A 528 -4.51 -28.80 -17.56
C ILE A 528 -5.23 -30.11 -17.97
N ASN A 529 -4.47 -31.18 -18.23
CA ASN A 529 -5.04 -32.48 -18.56
C ASN A 529 -5.19 -33.33 -17.28
N GLN A 530 -6.31 -33.17 -16.61
CA GLN A 530 -6.64 -33.88 -15.37
C GLN A 530 -6.50 -35.42 -15.50
N ARG A 531 -6.87 -35.99 -16.65
CA ARG A 531 -6.78 -37.42 -16.89
C ARG A 531 -5.33 -37.92 -16.90
N GLN A 532 -4.43 -37.16 -17.50
CA GLN A 532 -3.00 -37.51 -17.49
C GLN A 532 -2.36 -37.21 -16.13
N PHE A 533 -2.66 -36.06 -15.55
CA PHE A 533 -2.10 -35.64 -14.27
C PHE A 533 -2.41 -36.62 -13.13
N THR A 534 -3.64 -37.18 -13.10
CA THR A 534 -4.09 -38.10 -12.05
C THR A 534 -3.25 -39.37 -11.93
N PHE A 535 -2.73 -39.92 -13.05
CA PHE A 535 -1.85 -41.10 -12.98
C PHE A 535 -0.36 -40.72 -12.94
N GLN A 536 0.01 -39.59 -13.54
CA GLN A 536 1.42 -39.18 -13.63
C GLN A 536 1.98 -38.79 -12.26
N LEU A 537 1.26 -37.98 -11.47
CA LEU A 537 1.77 -37.52 -10.19
C LEU A 537 2.09 -38.66 -9.20
N PRO A 538 1.20 -39.61 -8.93
CA PRO A 538 1.54 -40.75 -8.07
C PRO A 538 2.68 -41.60 -8.63
N LEU A 539 2.72 -41.78 -9.96
CA LEU A 539 3.79 -42.54 -10.61
C LEU A 539 5.16 -41.87 -10.45
N TRP A 540 5.23 -40.54 -10.55
CA TRP A 540 6.47 -39.81 -10.34
C TRP A 540 6.96 -39.88 -8.90
N GLN A 541 6.01 -39.78 -7.94
CA GLN A 541 6.34 -39.95 -6.51
C GLN A 541 6.91 -41.35 -6.23
N GLN A 542 6.35 -42.37 -6.83
CA GLN A 542 6.86 -43.73 -6.72
C GLN A 542 8.23 -43.89 -7.38
N MET A 543 8.42 -43.44 -8.63
CA MET A 543 9.70 -43.52 -9.33
C MET A 543 10.80 -42.72 -8.62
N ARG A 544 10.49 -41.64 -7.91
CA ARG A 544 11.45 -40.90 -7.09
C ARG A 544 12.03 -41.74 -5.94
N GLN A 545 11.21 -42.57 -5.32
CA GLN A 545 11.66 -43.47 -4.25
C GLN A 545 12.53 -44.62 -4.78
N GLU A 546 12.24 -45.07 -5.99
CA GLU A 546 12.99 -46.14 -6.67
C GLU A 546 14.31 -45.64 -7.26
N LEU A 547 14.44 -44.34 -7.53
CA LEU A 547 15.53 -43.72 -8.30
C LEU A 547 16.17 -42.57 -7.53
N VAL A 548 17.42 -42.68 -7.19
CA VAL A 548 18.13 -41.72 -6.29
C VAL A 548 18.26 -40.29 -6.85
N LEU A 549 17.79 -39.97 -8.07
CA LEU A 549 18.04 -38.69 -8.74
C LEU A 549 16.84 -38.18 -9.56
N PHE A 550 15.77 -37.72 -8.90
CA PHE A 550 14.72 -36.92 -9.55
C PHE A 550 14.60 -35.54 -8.93
N TYR A 551 14.57 -34.50 -9.77
CA TYR A 551 14.22 -33.15 -9.39
C TYR A 551 12.75 -32.87 -9.72
N TYR A 552 12.00 -32.30 -8.76
CA TYR A 552 10.63 -31.79 -8.94
C TYR A 552 10.66 -30.28 -8.99
N TYR A 553 9.88 -29.70 -9.89
CA TYR A 553 9.45 -28.32 -9.86
C TYR A 553 7.93 -28.24 -9.72
#